data_cd6fa695c05aa070e16598752b17bff9
#
_entry.id   cd6fa695c05aa070e16598752b17bff9
#
_cell.length_a   1.000
_cell.length_b   1.000
_cell.length_c   1.000
_cell.angle_alpha   90.00
_cell.angle_beta   90.00
_cell.angle_gamma   90.00
#
_symmetry.space_group_name_H-M   'P 1'
#
loop_
_entity.id
_entity.type
_entity.pdbx_description
1 polymer ?
#
loop_
_entity_poly.entity_id
_entity_poly.type
_entity_poly.pdbx_seq_one_letter_code
_entity_poly.pdbx_strand_id
1 'polypeptide(L)'
;DIFGVIGFSGAGKSTLLRMVNRLEDPTEGEVLINGVNILAQSHDELRRMRKKIGMVFQQFNLLESRTVYENVALPLILNKTDAVQMERTVTTLLQFVGLSDKKDAYPSQLSGGQKQRVGIARALSTNPSILLCDEATSALDPVATEQILQLLKRINKELGITILIVTHEIDVIQKICNRVAVMELGRVVEQGSVLDVFSDPQKEITKRFVKTVIPNEVPQSVLEKLKAESRPYQLLRVRFLGDEAAENLFYHLNHDLGVETNILFANVCELQGEALGLFIIEVINEHDGVPKAKAYFDEHGLSWKEVDA
;
A
#
# COMPACT_ATOMS: atom_id res chain seq x y z
N ASP A 1 -9.86 7.98 -0.05
CA ASP A 1 -8.42 7.77 0.10
C ASP A 1 -8.15 6.43 0.77
N ILE A 2 -7.08 5.74 0.34
CA ILE A 2 -6.55 4.53 0.99
C ILE A 2 -5.17 4.90 1.53
N PHE A 3 -5.03 4.96 2.85
CA PHE A 3 -3.81 5.33 3.54
C PHE A 3 -3.14 4.09 4.14
N GLY A 4 -1.89 3.86 3.80
CA GLY A 4 -1.10 2.74 4.30
C GLY A 4 -0.17 3.16 5.44
N VAL A 5 -0.03 2.31 6.45
CA VAL A 5 1.02 2.42 7.47
C VAL A 5 1.86 1.16 7.41
N ILE A 6 3.14 1.31 7.08
CA ILE A 6 4.08 0.20 6.97
C ILE A 6 5.18 0.32 8.03
N GLY A 7 5.71 -0.81 8.45
CA GLY A 7 6.80 -0.90 9.42
C GLY A 7 7.05 -2.35 9.81
N PHE A 8 8.22 -2.65 10.35
CA PHE A 8 8.52 -3.99 10.87
C PHE A 8 7.60 -4.38 12.05
N SER A 9 7.58 -5.66 12.39
CA SER A 9 6.89 -6.13 13.59
C SER A 9 7.39 -5.36 14.82
N GLY A 10 6.47 -4.94 15.69
CA GLY A 10 6.80 -4.13 16.86
C GLY A 10 6.97 -2.63 16.62
N ALA A 11 6.82 -2.13 15.39
CA ALA A 11 6.92 -0.69 15.10
C ALA A 11 5.77 0.17 15.67
N GLY A 12 4.72 -0.44 16.25
CA GLY A 12 3.59 0.27 16.86
C GLY A 12 2.38 0.46 15.94
N LYS A 13 2.35 -0.13 14.74
CA LYS A 13 1.27 0.04 13.73
C LYS A 13 -0.13 -0.29 14.26
N SER A 14 -0.32 -1.49 14.84
CA SER A 14 -1.63 -1.89 15.37
C SER A 14 -2.04 -1.07 16.59
N THR A 15 -1.09 -0.60 17.40
CA THR A 15 -1.36 0.34 18.49
C THR A 15 -1.88 1.67 17.95
N LEU A 16 -1.21 2.23 16.93
CA LEU A 16 -1.68 3.43 16.24
C LEU A 16 -3.09 3.24 15.68
N LEU A 17 -3.35 2.12 15.01
CA LEU A 17 -4.67 1.82 14.46
C LEU A 17 -5.75 1.76 15.54
N ARG A 18 -5.44 1.15 16.70
CA ARG A 18 -6.36 1.02 17.84
C ARG A 18 -6.65 2.36 18.53
N MET A 19 -5.74 3.32 18.43
CA MET A 19 -6.00 4.68 18.92
C MET A 19 -7.05 5.40 18.07
N VAL A 20 -7.15 5.12 16.76
CA VAL A 20 -8.13 5.75 15.87
C VAL A 20 -9.57 5.46 16.29
N ASN A 21 -9.86 4.27 16.83
CA ASN A 21 -11.18 3.94 17.35
C ASN A 21 -11.24 3.94 18.89
N ARG A 22 -10.17 4.46 19.54
CA ARG A 22 -10.01 4.57 20.99
C ARG A 22 -10.19 3.22 21.71
N LEU A 23 -9.67 2.14 21.12
CA LEU A 23 -9.46 0.87 21.82
C LEU A 23 -8.22 0.93 22.71
N GLU A 24 -7.28 1.82 22.37
CA GLU A 24 -6.14 2.23 23.16
C GLU A 24 -6.18 3.74 23.33
N ASP A 25 -6.00 4.25 24.54
CA ASP A 25 -5.94 5.69 24.79
C ASP A 25 -4.48 6.18 24.61
N PRO A 26 -4.22 7.21 23.80
CA PRO A 26 -2.90 7.82 23.75
C PRO A 26 -2.60 8.55 25.06
N THR A 27 -1.31 8.55 25.46
CA THR A 27 -0.86 9.25 26.66
C THR A 27 -0.91 10.75 26.49
N GLU A 28 -0.61 11.23 25.27
CA GLU A 28 -0.60 12.65 24.90
C GLU A 28 -1.08 12.82 23.47
N GLY A 29 -1.45 14.07 23.11
CA GLY A 29 -1.91 14.42 21.77
C GLY A 29 -3.41 14.28 21.62
N GLU A 30 -3.87 14.28 20.35
CA GLU A 30 -5.28 14.19 20.01
C GLU A 30 -5.51 13.31 18.78
N VAL A 31 -6.70 12.73 18.67
CA VAL A 31 -7.16 11.98 17.51
C VAL A 31 -8.41 12.64 16.96
N LEU A 32 -8.30 13.23 15.76
CA LEU A 32 -9.38 13.96 15.10
C LEU A 32 -10.04 13.08 14.04
N ILE A 33 -11.36 12.89 14.14
CA ILE A 33 -12.18 12.26 13.12
C ILE A 33 -13.21 13.27 12.63
N ASN A 34 -13.11 13.66 11.36
CA ASN A 34 -13.91 14.73 10.78
C ASN A 34 -13.89 16.03 11.64
N GLY A 35 -12.70 16.39 12.15
CA GLY A 35 -12.49 17.56 12.99
C GLY A 35 -12.96 17.41 14.44
N VAL A 36 -13.48 16.25 14.85
CA VAL A 36 -13.93 15.98 16.21
C VAL A 36 -12.88 15.17 16.96
N ASN A 37 -12.40 15.68 18.11
CA ASN A 37 -11.46 14.94 18.95
C ASN A 37 -12.17 13.78 19.66
N ILE A 38 -11.80 12.54 19.29
CA ILE A 38 -12.40 11.32 19.84
C ILE A 38 -12.10 11.14 21.34
N LEU A 39 -10.98 11.71 21.83
CA LEU A 39 -10.56 11.58 23.22
C LEU A 39 -11.43 12.45 24.16
N ALA A 40 -11.97 13.54 23.66
CA ALA A 40 -12.84 14.44 24.41
C ALA A 40 -14.28 13.96 24.49
N GLN A 41 -14.63 12.86 23.79
CA GLN A 41 -16.02 12.38 23.72
C GLN A 41 -16.45 11.64 24.98
N SER A 42 -17.69 11.84 25.40
CA SER A 42 -18.36 11.01 26.39
C SER A 42 -18.50 9.57 25.90
N HIS A 43 -18.78 8.63 26.79
CA HIS A 43 -18.94 7.22 26.46
C HIS A 43 -20.03 6.99 25.38
N ASP A 44 -21.15 7.70 25.45
CA ASP A 44 -22.24 7.55 24.47
C ASP A 44 -21.90 8.17 23.10
N GLU A 45 -21.18 9.28 23.09
CA GLU A 45 -20.67 9.89 21.85
C GLU A 45 -19.62 9.01 21.18
N LEU A 46 -18.69 8.49 21.96
CA LEU A 46 -17.69 7.53 21.50
C LEU A 46 -18.35 6.29 20.90
N ARG A 47 -19.40 5.75 21.55
CA ARG A 47 -20.16 4.62 21.01
C ARG A 47 -20.83 4.97 19.68
N ARG A 48 -21.35 6.17 19.52
CA ARG A 48 -21.92 6.65 18.24
C ARG A 48 -20.83 6.81 17.16
N MET A 49 -19.67 7.35 17.52
CA MET A 49 -18.54 7.50 16.58
C MET A 49 -18.01 6.14 16.12
N ARG A 50 -17.84 5.19 17.03
CA ARG A 50 -17.38 3.81 16.70
C ARG A 50 -18.31 3.10 15.69
N LYS A 51 -19.60 3.43 15.62
CA LYS A 51 -20.51 2.90 14.59
C LYS A 51 -20.13 3.35 13.17
N LYS A 52 -19.43 4.48 13.04
CA LYS A 52 -18.96 5.04 11.78
C LYS A 52 -17.55 4.54 11.41
N ILE A 53 -16.97 3.66 12.21
CA ILE A 53 -15.64 3.10 12.02
C ILE A 53 -15.79 1.58 11.93
N GLY A 54 -15.59 1.03 10.74
CA GLY A 54 -15.49 -0.43 10.55
C GLY A 54 -14.09 -0.92 10.89
N MET A 55 -13.97 -2.16 11.36
CA MET A 55 -12.66 -2.76 11.63
C MET A 55 -12.60 -4.17 11.04
N VAL A 56 -11.54 -4.41 10.28
CA VAL A 56 -11.16 -5.70 9.68
C VAL A 56 -9.91 -6.19 10.38
N PHE A 57 -9.93 -7.42 10.86
CA PHE A 57 -8.88 -8.02 11.69
C PHE A 57 -8.08 -9.06 10.91
N GLN A 58 -6.85 -9.26 11.29
CA GLN A 58 -5.95 -10.27 10.77
C GLN A 58 -6.51 -11.70 10.90
N GLN A 59 -7.08 -12.03 12.05
CA GLN A 59 -7.64 -13.36 12.37
C GLN A 59 -9.14 -13.45 12.13
N PHE A 60 -9.71 -12.61 11.25
CA PHE A 60 -11.14 -12.57 10.90
C PHE A 60 -12.08 -12.23 12.07
N ASN A 61 -11.83 -12.73 13.26
CA ASN A 61 -12.63 -12.58 14.48
C ASN A 61 -14.12 -12.89 14.26
N LEU A 62 -14.41 -13.97 13.51
CA LEU A 62 -15.77 -14.44 13.30
C LEU A 62 -16.23 -15.27 14.49
N LEU A 63 -17.54 -15.22 14.77
CA LEU A 63 -18.19 -16.08 15.74
C LEU A 63 -18.40 -17.45 15.10
N GLU A 64 -17.63 -18.45 15.52
CA GLU A 64 -17.66 -19.82 14.96
C GLU A 64 -19.02 -20.52 15.14
N SER A 65 -19.77 -20.15 16.19
CA SER A 65 -21.11 -20.68 16.48
C SER A 65 -22.24 -19.98 15.72
N ARG A 66 -21.93 -19.03 14.85
CA ARG A 66 -22.87 -18.23 14.08
C ARG A 66 -22.65 -18.42 12.59
N THR A 67 -23.75 -18.38 11.84
CA THR A 67 -23.68 -18.40 10.37
C THR A 67 -23.02 -17.14 9.80
N VAL A 68 -22.70 -17.14 8.51
CA VAL A 68 -22.23 -15.97 7.77
C VAL A 68 -23.21 -14.81 7.92
N TYR A 69 -24.50 -15.06 7.71
CA TYR A 69 -25.55 -14.07 7.90
C TYR A 69 -25.50 -13.45 9.29
N GLU A 70 -25.50 -14.27 10.32
CA GLU A 70 -25.52 -13.82 11.71
C GLU A 70 -24.25 -13.03 12.08
N ASN A 71 -23.08 -13.41 11.54
CA ASN A 71 -21.85 -12.66 11.72
C ASN A 71 -21.95 -11.26 11.13
N VAL A 72 -22.48 -11.11 9.91
CA VAL A 72 -22.67 -9.80 9.25
C VAL A 72 -23.77 -8.99 9.92
N ALA A 73 -24.84 -9.65 10.40
CA ALA A 73 -25.96 -9.01 11.07
C ALA A 73 -25.62 -8.50 12.49
N LEU A 74 -24.57 -9.02 13.12
CA LEU A 74 -24.25 -8.74 14.52
C LEU A 74 -24.22 -7.23 14.89
N PRO A 75 -23.53 -6.35 14.13
CA PRO A 75 -23.54 -4.92 14.44
C PRO A 75 -24.92 -4.29 14.29
N LEU A 76 -25.76 -4.77 13.38
CA LEU A 76 -27.12 -4.30 13.17
C LEU A 76 -28.05 -4.71 14.33
N ILE A 77 -27.88 -5.93 14.84
CA ILE A 77 -28.58 -6.42 16.04
C ILE A 77 -28.25 -5.53 17.25
N LEU A 78 -26.96 -5.23 17.46
CA LEU A 78 -26.50 -4.37 18.53
C LEU A 78 -27.02 -2.92 18.39
N ASN A 79 -27.30 -2.51 17.15
CA ASN A 79 -27.90 -1.22 16.83
C ASN A 79 -29.43 -1.21 16.91
N LYS A 80 -30.06 -2.35 17.24
CA LYS A 80 -31.53 -2.55 17.28
C LYS A 80 -32.19 -2.19 15.93
N THR A 81 -31.51 -2.51 14.82
CA THR A 81 -32.07 -2.35 13.46
C THR A 81 -33.25 -3.28 13.27
N ASP A 82 -34.31 -2.79 12.63
CA ASP A 82 -35.47 -3.64 12.34
C ASP A 82 -35.12 -4.80 11.40
N ALA A 83 -35.91 -5.87 11.48
CA ALA A 83 -35.60 -7.12 10.79
C ALA A 83 -35.60 -6.99 9.25
N VAL A 84 -36.48 -6.17 8.69
CA VAL A 84 -36.58 -5.97 7.23
C VAL A 84 -35.36 -5.24 6.70
N GLN A 85 -34.97 -4.16 7.38
CA GLN A 85 -33.77 -3.39 7.03
C GLN A 85 -32.50 -4.23 7.23
N MET A 86 -32.43 -5.03 8.29
CA MET A 86 -31.30 -5.91 8.56
C MET A 86 -31.15 -6.96 7.45
N GLU A 87 -32.23 -7.67 7.08
CA GLU A 87 -32.23 -8.65 5.99
C GLU A 87 -31.76 -8.03 4.67
N ARG A 88 -32.30 -6.85 4.32
CA ARG A 88 -31.90 -6.13 3.12
C ARG A 88 -30.42 -5.77 3.13
N THR A 89 -29.93 -5.22 4.24
CA THR A 89 -28.53 -4.76 4.35
C THR A 89 -27.57 -5.95 4.26
N VAL A 90 -27.83 -7.03 5.01
CA VAL A 90 -26.97 -8.22 5.00
C VAL A 90 -26.95 -8.87 3.62
N THR A 91 -28.10 -9.04 2.98
CA THR A 91 -28.19 -9.64 1.65
C THR A 91 -27.41 -8.81 0.61
N THR A 92 -27.58 -7.48 0.63
CA THR A 92 -26.83 -6.58 -0.25
C THR A 92 -25.31 -6.67 -0.04
N LEU A 93 -24.86 -6.72 1.22
CA LEU A 93 -23.44 -6.82 1.54
C LEU A 93 -22.85 -8.17 1.16
N LEU A 94 -23.59 -9.27 1.39
CA LEU A 94 -23.16 -10.61 0.97
C LEU A 94 -23.04 -10.71 -0.55
N GLN A 95 -23.95 -10.09 -1.29
CA GLN A 95 -23.87 -9.97 -2.74
C GLN A 95 -22.64 -9.13 -3.14
N PHE A 96 -22.42 -8.00 -2.48
CA PHE A 96 -21.27 -7.11 -2.77
C PHE A 96 -19.93 -7.81 -2.56
N VAL A 97 -19.80 -8.64 -1.52
CA VAL A 97 -18.54 -9.38 -1.28
C VAL A 97 -18.48 -10.74 -1.98
N GLY A 98 -19.51 -11.10 -2.78
CA GLY A 98 -19.57 -12.35 -3.56
C GLY A 98 -19.75 -13.62 -2.72
N LEU A 99 -20.60 -13.56 -1.67
CA LEU A 99 -20.88 -14.66 -0.76
C LEU A 99 -22.38 -14.93 -0.58
N SER A 100 -23.23 -14.60 -1.54
CA SER A 100 -24.69 -14.81 -1.47
C SER A 100 -25.07 -16.28 -1.23
N ASP A 101 -24.31 -17.21 -1.84
CA ASP A 101 -24.50 -18.67 -1.75
C ASP A 101 -24.04 -19.27 -0.40
N LYS A 102 -23.34 -18.46 0.42
CA LYS A 102 -22.77 -18.88 1.71
C LYS A 102 -23.51 -18.34 2.92
N LYS A 103 -24.69 -17.71 2.72
CA LYS A 103 -25.46 -17.04 3.76
C LYS A 103 -25.63 -17.89 5.03
N ASP A 104 -25.97 -19.16 4.87
CA ASP A 104 -26.28 -20.08 5.95
C ASP A 104 -25.10 -20.98 6.38
N ALA A 105 -23.92 -20.80 5.75
CA ALA A 105 -22.71 -21.52 6.10
C ALA A 105 -22.11 -21.00 7.42
N TYR A 106 -21.36 -21.87 8.10
CA TYR A 106 -20.57 -21.53 9.29
C TYR A 106 -19.13 -21.19 8.91
N PRO A 107 -18.40 -20.39 9.72
CA PRO A 107 -17.01 -20.05 9.45
C PRO A 107 -16.09 -21.24 9.20
N SER A 108 -16.31 -22.36 9.89
CA SER A 108 -15.55 -23.62 9.70
C SER A 108 -15.66 -24.21 8.29
N GLN A 109 -16.67 -23.81 7.51
CA GLN A 109 -16.94 -24.28 6.14
C GLN A 109 -16.35 -23.33 5.06
N LEU A 110 -15.65 -22.28 5.48
CA LEU A 110 -15.15 -21.23 4.60
C LEU A 110 -13.63 -21.28 4.45
N SER A 111 -13.13 -20.91 3.27
CA SER A 111 -11.70 -20.62 3.08
C SER A 111 -11.29 -19.35 3.81
N GLY A 112 -9.98 -19.12 4.00
CA GLY A 112 -9.45 -17.91 4.62
C GLY A 112 -9.93 -16.64 3.94
N GLY A 113 -9.87 -16.59 2.62
CA GLY A 113 -10.35 -15.45 1.82
C GLY A 113 -11.87 -15.22 1.95
N GLN A 114 -12.66 -16.30 2.06
CA GLN A 114 -14.09 -16.18 2.32
C GLN A 114 -14.37 -15.65 3.73
N LYS A 115 -13.65 -16.14 4.75
CA LYS A 115 -13.76 -15.63 6.13
C LYS A 115 -13.43 -14.12 6.18
N GLN A 116 -12.40 -13.69 5.45
CA GLN A 116 -12.03 -12.28 5.39
C GLN A 116 -13.14 -11.44 4.73
N ARG A 117 -13.74 -11.91 3.65
CA ARG A 117 -14.87 -11.22 3.01
C ARG A 117 -16.08 -11.10 3.95
N VAL A 118 -16.36 -12.11 4.78
CA VAL A 118 -17.39 -12.02 5.83
C VAL A 118 -17.03 -10.96 6.86
N GLY A 119 -15.77 -10.92 7.30
CA GLY A 119 -15.25 -9.88 8.20
C GLY A 119 -15.40 -8.46 7.64
N ILE A 120 -15.12 -8.30 6.35
CA ILE A 120 -15.30 -7.03 5.63
C ILE A 120 -16.79 -6.67 5.55
N ALA A 121 -17.67 -7.61 5.14
CA ALA A 121 -19.11 -7.37 5.07
C ALA A 121 -19.69 -6.97 6.45
N ARG A 122 -19.25 -7.63 7.52
CA ARG A 122 -19.60 -7.25 8.90
C ARG A 122 -19.15 -5.84 9.24
N ALA A 123 -17.91 -5.46 8.89
CA ALA A 123 -17.39 -4.12 9.14
C ALA A 123 -18.16 -3.04 8.38
N LEU A 124 -18.69 -3.35 7.19
CA LEU A 124 -19.48 -2.44 6.36
C LEU A 124 -20.95 -2.33 6.79
N SER A 125 -21.46 -3.24 7.63
CA SER A 125 -22.90 -3.34 7.92
C SER A 125 -23.49 -2.08 8.59
N THR A 126 -22.67 -1.31 9.31
CA THR A 126 -23.08 -0.04 9.94
C THR A 126 -22.94 1.18 9.03
N ASN A 127 -22.63 0.98 7.75
CA ASN A 127 -22.35 2.05 6.80
C ASN A 127 -21.26 3.03 7.33
N PRO A 128 -20.04 2.55 7.59
CA PRO A 128 -18.98 3.35 8.17
C PRO A 128 -18.44 4.37 7.17
N SER A 129 -17.87 5.47 7.66
CA SER A 129 -17.10 6.42 6.85
C SER A 129 -15.60 6.08 6.80
N ILE A 130 -15.14 5.28 7.75
CA ILE A 130 -13.74 4.84 7.87
C ILE A 130 -13.69 3.33 8.05
N LEU A 131 -12.79 2.68 7.33
CA LEU A 131 -12.49 1.25 7.49
C LEU A 131 -11.04 1.09 7.96
N LEU A 132 -10.84 0.52 9.12
CA LEU A 132 -9.55 0.19 9.69
C LEU A 132 -9.21 -1.27 9.34
N CYS A 133 -8.05 -1.52 8.74
CA CYS A 133 -7.59 -2.84 8.35
C CYS A 133 -6.28 -3.17 9.08
N ASP A 134 -6.36 -4.08 10.04
CA ASP A 134 -5.20 -4.58 10.81
C ASP A 134 -4.71 -5.87 10.15
N GLU A 135 -3.65 -5.77 9.34
CA GLU A 135 -3.02 -6.89 8.62
C GLU A 135 -4.03 -7.80 7.89
N ALA A 136 -4.97 -7.18 7.16
CA ALA A 136 -6.14 -7.85 6.57
C ALA A 136 -5.81 -8.95 5.54
N THR A 137 -4.56 -9.07 5.09
CA THR A 137 -4.12 -10.04 4.06
C THR A 137 -3.10 -11.05 4.55
N SER A 138 -2.46 -10.82 5.69
CA SER A 138 -1.29 -11.59 6.15
C SER A 138 -1.56 -13.10 6.42
N ALA A 139 -2.82 -13.49 6.60
CA ALA A 139 -3.23 -14.89 6.81
C ALA A 139 -3.79 -15.56 5.55
N LEU A 140 -3.61 -14.95 4.37
CA LEU A 140 -4.22 -15.39 3.12
C LEU A 140 -3.15 -15.88 2.12
N ASP A 141 -3.58 -16.76 1.22
CA ASP A 141 -2.79 -17.12 0.04
C ASP A 141 -2.74 -15.94 -0.97
N PRO A 142 -1.79 -15.93 -1.92
CA PRO A 142 -1.62 -14.82 -2.87
C PRO A 142 -2.87 -14.52 -3.71
N VAL A 143 -3.65 -15.54 -4.09
CA VAL A 143 -4.87 -15.36 -4.90
C VAL A 143 -5.96 -14.70 -4.06
N ALA A 144 -6.18 -15.17 -2.84
CA ALA A 144 -7.13 -14.57 -1.92
C ALA A 144 -6.71 -13.15 -1.54
N THR A 145 -5.41 -12.89 -1.32
CA THR A 145 -4.86 -11.56 -1.07
C THR A 145 -5.27 -10.59 -2.17
N GLU A 146 -4.99 -10.94 -3.44
CA GLU A 146 -5.33 -10.08 -4.58
C GLU A 146 -6.84 -9.77 -4.63
N GLN A 147 -7.69 -10.77 -4.39
CA GLN A 147 -9.13 -10.58 -4.35
C GLN A 147 -9.60 -9.64 -3.22
N ILE A 148 -8.96 -9.70 -2.05
CA ILE A 148 -9.26 -8.78 -0.93
C ILE A 148 -8.80 -7.36 -1.27
N LEU A 149 -7.63 -7.19 -1.87
CA LEU A 149 -7.13 -5.87 -2.28
C LEU A 149 -8.05 -5.22 -3.31
N GLN A 150 -8.52 -5.97 -4.31
CA GLN A 150 -9.51 -5.48 -5.28
C GLN A 150 -10.83 -5.12 -4.62
N LEU A 151 -11.28 -5.91 -3.64
CA LEU A 151 -12.49 -5.59 -2.87
C LEU A 151 -12.33 -4.29 -2.08
N LEU A 152 -11.17 -4.06 -1.43
CA LEU A 152 -10.89 -2.82 -0.71
C LEU A 152 -10.85 -1.60 -1.63
N LYS A 153 -10.23 -1.72 -2.82
CA LYS A 153 -10.29 -0.67 -3.85
C LYS A 153 -11.73 -0.35 -4.25
N ARG A 154 -12.54 -1.37 -4.46
CA ARG A 154 -13.97 -1.23 -4.80
C ARG A 154 -14.74 -0.52 -3.70
N ILE A 155 -14.54 -0.90 -2.45
CA ILE A 155 -15.14 -0.24 -1.27
C ILE A 155 -14.80 1.25 -1.26
N ASN A 156 -13.52 1.59 -1.42
CA ASN A 156 -13.10 2.99 -1.44
C ASN A 156 -13.73 3.76 -2.60
N LYS A 157 -13.71 3.19 -3.83
CA LYS A 157 -14.17 3.84 -5.05
C LYS A 157 -15.71 3.97 -5.11
N GLU A 158 -16.44 2.89 -4.83
CA GLU A 158 -17.90 2.82 -5.00
C GLU A 158 -18.66 3.36 -3.78
N LEU A 159 -18.14 3.14 -2.56
CA LEU A 159 -18.80 3.54 -1.33
C LEU A 159 -18.23 4.83 -0.72
N GLY A 160 -17.13 5.36 -1.26
CA GLY A 160 -16.49 6.58 -0.76
C GLY A 160 -15.85 6.46 0.62
N ILE A 161 -15.64 5.23 1.12
CA ILE A 161 -15.10 4.96 2.45
C ILE A 161 -13.60 5.23 2.47
N THR A 162 -13.12 6.00 3.45
CA THR A 162 -11.69 6.14 3.71
C THR A 162 -11.15 4.88 4.37
N ILE A 163 -10.04 4.35 3.86
CA ILE A 163 -9.44 3.11 4.38
C ILE A 163 -8.08 3.42 4.98
N LEU A 164 -7.85 2.98 6.21
CA LEU A 164 -6.54 2.96 6.87
C LEU A 164 -6.06 1.52 6.99
N ILE A 165 -4.95 1.19 6.35
CA ILE A 165 -4.37 -0.16 6.34
C ILE A 165 -3.06 -0.14 7.10
N VAL A 166 -2.89 -1.02 8.07
CA VAL A 166 -1.58 -1.33 8.65
C VAL A 166 -1.12 -2.69 8.16
N THR A 167 0.12 -2.77 7.71
CA THR A 167 0.71 -3.99 7.17
C THR A 167 2.24 -3.96 7.28
N HIS A 168 2.86 -5.10 7.18
CA HIS A 168 4.30 -5.23 6.93
C HIS A 168 4.59 -5.65 5.47
N GLU A 169 3.54 -5.87 4.66
CA GLU A 169 3.62 -6.26 3.26
C GLU A 169 3.63 -5.01 2.38
N ILE A 170 4.79 -4.70 1.80
CA ILE A 170 4.94 -3.50 0.97
C ILE A 170 4.14 -3.59 -0.34
N ASP A 171 3.94 -4.79 -0.88
CA ASP A 171 3.13 -5.03 -2.08
C ASP A 171 1.69 -4.55 -1.90
N VAL A 172 1.13 -4.68 -0.69
CA VAL A 172 -0.20 -4.17 -0.36
C VAL A 172 -0.24 -2.65 -0.52
N ILE A 173 0.78 -1.96 0.01
CA ILE A 173 0.89 -0.50 -0.08
C ILE A 173 1.00 -0.07 -1.54
N GLN A 174 1.90 -0.69 -2.30
CA GLN A 174 2.12 -0.40 -3.71
C GLN A 174 0.84 -0.56 -4.53
N LYS A 175 0.11 -1.66 -4.31
CA LYS A 175 -1.04 -2.03 -5.12
C LYS A 175 -2.28 -1.16 -4.89
N ILE A 176 -2.56 -0.74 -3.65
CA ILE A 176 -3.86 -0.12 -3.36
C ILE A 176 -3.82 1.21 -2.62
N CYS A 177 -2.71 1.58 -1.95
CA CYS A 177 -2.66 2.80 -1.15
C CYS A 177 -2.29 4.02 -2.00
N ASN A 178 -2.96 5.16 -1.74
CA ASN A 178 -2.61 6.44 -2.36
C ASN A 178 -1.48 7.14 -1.61
N ARG A 179 -1.49 6.99 -0.28
CA ARG A 179 -0.52 7.60 0.64
C ARG A 179 0.02 6.57 1.60
N VAL A 180 1.21 6.82 2.11
CA VAL A 180 1.88 5.92 3.04
C VAL A 180 2.58 6.68 4.15
N ALA A 181 2.60 6.09 5.35
CA ALA A 181 3.48 6.45 6.45
C ALA A 181 4.35 5.24 6.81
N VAL A 182 5.65 5.47 6.93
CA VAL A 182 6.63 4.47 7.36
C VAL A 182 6.88 4.64 8.85
N MET A 183 6.67 3.59 9.62
CA MET A 183 6.87 3.59 11.08
C MET A 183 8.10 2.78 11.48
N GLU A 184 8.89 3.36 12.39
CA GLU A 184 10.02 2.72 13.03
C GLU A 184 10.05 3.09 14.52
N LEU A 185 10.17 2.10 15.40
CA LEU A 185 10.30 2.29 16.86
C LEU A 185 9.25 3.27 17.44
N GLY A 186 7.99 3.12 17.03
CA GLY A 186 6.87 3.94 17.54
C GLY A 186 6.75 5.33 16.91
N ARG A 187 7.54 5.65 15.90
CA ARG A 187 7.55 6.97 15.25
C ARG A 187 7.25 6.85 13.76
N VAL A 188 6.55 7.83 13.21
CA VAL A 188 6.48 8.02 11.77
C VAL A 188 7.76 8.70 11.34
N VAL A 189 8.56 8.03 10.51
CA VAL A 189 9.88 8.51 10.07
C VAL A 189 9.84 9.09 8.67
N GLU A 190 8.87 8.66 7.85
CA GLU A 190 8.66 9.18 6.49
C GLU A 190 7.19 9.04 6.11
N GLN A 191 6.65 10.00 5.36
CA GLN A 191 5.27 9.94 4.86
C GLN A 191 5.11 10.77 3.58
N GLY A 192 4.16 10.37 2.74
CA GLY A 192 3.86 11.08 1.50
C GLY A 192 2.89 10.32 0.62
N SER A 193 2.82 10.69 -0.68
CA SER A 193 2.20 9.81 -1.66
C SER A 193 3.03 8.53 -1.80
N VAL A 194 2.39 7.43 -2.17
CA VAL A 194 3.13 6.17 -2.42
C VAL A 194 4.15 6.39 -3.53
N LEU A 195 3.77 7.17 -4.53
CA LEU A 195 4.64 7.51 -5.65
C LEU A 195 5.92 8.21 -5.18
N ASP A 196 5.82 9.27 -4.38
CA ASP A 196 6.97 10.04 -3.90
C ASP A 196 7.88 9.19 -3.00
N VAL A 197 7.27 8.54 -1.98
CA VAL A 197 8.02 7.77 -0.98
C VAL A 197 8.72 6.55 -1.61
N PHE A 198 8.10 5.90 -2.62
CA PHE A 198 8.69 4.71 -3.25
C PHE A 198 9.67 5.07 -4.36
N SER A 199 9.45 6.19 -5.02
CA SER A 199 10.35 6.62 -6.08
C SER A 199 11.63 7.25 -5.53
N ASP A 200 11.60 7.97 -4.40
CA ASP A 200 12.79 8.61 -3.79
C ASP A 200 12.80 8.49 -2.25
N PRO A 201 12.93 7.26 -1.71
CA PRO A 201 12.93 7.04 -0.27
C PRO A 201 14.10 7.74 0.41
N GLN A 202 13.81 8.56 1.42
CA GLN A 202 14.82 9.35 2.11
C GLN A 202 15.41 8.63 3.33
N LYS A 203 14.61 7.78 4.00
CA LYS A 203 15.02 7.08 5.22
C LYS A 203 15.55 5.69 4.91
N GLU A 204 16.57 5.25 5.64
CA GLU A 204 17.19 3.94 5.43
C GLU A 204 16.19 2.78 5.56
N ILE A 205 15.26 2.88 6.51
CA ILE A 205 14.22 1.86 6.65
C ILE A 205 13.29 1.83 5.44
N THR A 206 12.93 3.00 4.89
CA THR A 206 12.10 3.09 3.68
C THR A 206 12.83 2.51 2.47
N LYS A 207 14.12 2.82 2.30
CA LYS A 207 14.96 2.23 1.25
C LYS A 207 14.98 0.71 1.34
N ARG A 208 15.10 0.16 2.56
CA ARG A 208 15.07 -1.29 2.78
C ARG A 208 13.74 -1.91 2.40
N PHE A 209 12.61 -1.26 2.73
CA PHE A 209 11.29 -1.72 2.30
C PHE A 209 11.14 -1.66 0.79
N VAL A 210 11.41 -0.52 0.19
CA VAL A 210 11.27 -0.30 -1.27
C VAL A 210 12.12 -1.29 -2.07
N LYS A 211 13.34 -1.56 -1.60
CA LYS A 211 14.26 -2.51 -2.24
C LYS A 211 13.68 -3.94 -2.36
N THR A 212 12.76 -4.34 -1.49
CA THR A 212 12.16 -5.69 -1.56
C THR A 212 11.16 -5.85 -2.71
N VAL A 213 10.55 -4.76 -3.19
CA VAL A 213 9.56 -4.78 -4.30
C VAL A 213 10.07 -4.09 -5.56
N ILE A 214 10.98 -3.15 -5.42
CA ILE A 214 11.64 -2.44 -6.53
C ILE A 214 13.14 -2.71 -6.39
N PRO A 215 13.62 -3.86 -6.91
CA PRO A 215 15.05 -4.11 -6.93
C PRO A 215 15.77 -2.96 -7.61
N ASN A 216 16.88 -2.52 -7.04
CA ASN A 216 17.62 -1.36 -7.52
C ASN A 216 19.13 -1.55 -7.43
N GLU A 217 19.60 -2.80 -7.45
CA GLU A 217 21.01 -3.13 -7.39
C GLU A 217 21.46 -3.86 -8.64
N VAL A 218 22.66 -3.56 -9.07
CA VAL A 218 23.31 -4.27 -10.16
C VAL A 218 23.72 -5.67 -9.65
N PRO A 219 23.39 -6.73 -10.38
CA PRO A 219 23.84 -8.08 -10.03
C PRO A 219 25.37 -8.16 -9.92
N GLN A 220 25.86 -8.93 -8.94
CA GLN A 220 27.31 -9.03 -8.68
C GLN A 220 28.10 -9.53 -9.88
N SER A 221 27.52 -10.45 -10.67
CA SER A 221 28.12 -10.95 -11.91
C SER A 221 28.29 -9.86 -12.98
N VAL A 222 27.48 -8.82 -12.96
CA VAL A 222 27.60 -7.67 -13.86
C VAL A 222 28.66 -6.72 -13.35
N LEU A 223 28.72 -6.48 -12.03
CA LEU A 223 29.78 -5.67 -11.40
C LEU A 223 31.18 -6.28 -11.63
N GLU A 224 31.29 -7.62 -11.63
CA GLU A 224 32.55 -8.30 -11.95
C GLU A 224 32.99 -8.06 -13.39
N LYS A 225 32.05 -7.99 -14.34
CA LYS A 225 32.37 -7.66 -15.74
C LYS A 225 32.81 -6.21 -15.91
N LEU A 226 32.22 -5.29 -15.15
CA LEU A 226 32.62 -3.88 -15.15
C LEU A 226 34.08 -3.67 -14.71
N LYS A 227 34.60 -4.51 -13.81
CA LYS A 227 36.01 -4.47 -13.41
C LYS A 227 36.98 -4.76 -14.57
N ALA A 228 36.50 -5.35 -15.63
CA ALA A 228 37.30 -5.63 -16.84
C ALA A 228 37.23 -4.48 -17.87
N GLU A 229 36.37 -3.46 -17.67
CA GLU A 229 36.32 -2.28 -18.52
C GLU A 229 37.56 -1.41 -18.28
N SER A 230 38.24 -1.08 -19.34
CA SER A 230 39.48 -0.31 -19.31
C SER A 230 39.27 1.20 -19.61
N ARG A 231 38.14 1.54 -20.19
CA ARG A 231 37.80 2.93 -20.53
C ARG A 231 37.26 3.66 -19.32
N PRO A 232 37.43 4.97 -19.23
CA PRO A 232 36.80 5.73 -18.16
C PRO A 232 35.27 5.67 -18.29
N TYR A 233 34.58 5.30 -17.22
CA TYR A 233 33.12 5.25 -17.19
C TYR A 233 32.57 5.82 -15.88
N GLN A 234 31.27 6.12 -15.87
CA GLN A 234 30.52 6.45 -14.68
C GLN A 234 29.21 5.68 -14.65
N LEU A 235 28.81 5.20 -13.45
CA LEU A 235 27.51 4.58 -13.24
C LEU A 235 26.51 5.65 -12.86
N LEU A 236 25.42 5.69 -13.61
CA LEU A 236 24.31 6.60 -13.33
C LEU A 236 23.04 5.78 -13.09
N ARG A 237 22.38 6.08 -11.99
CA ARG A 237 21.00 5.63 -11.75
C ARG A 237 20.07 6.68 -12.34
N VAL A 238 19.24 6.28 -13.28
CA VAL A 238 18.25 7.14 -13.94
C VAL A 238 16.86 6.61 -13.58
N ARG A 239 16.01 7.52 -13.21
CA ARG A 239 14.61 7.25 -12.87
C ARG A 239 13.70 8.12 -13.71
N PHE A 240 12.62 7.53 -14.19
CA PHE A 240 11.54 8.24 -14.87
C PHE A 240 10.16 7.82 -14.36
N LEU A 241 9.20 8.71 -14.52
CA LEU A 241 7.80 8.53 -14.18
C LEU A 241 6.95 8.84 -15.42
N GLY A 242 5.95 7.96 -15.71
CA GLY A 242 5.07 8.11 -16.85
C GLY A 242 5.69 7.66 -18.18
N ASP A 243 4.88 7.70 -19.23
CA ASP A 243 5.22 7.12 -20.54
C ASP A 243 6.19 8.01 -21.34
N GLU A 244 6.15 9.32 -21.16
CA GLU A 244 6.87 10.27 -22.02
C GLU A 244 8.39 10.27 -21.81
N ALA A 245 8.85 9.94 -20.61
CA ALA A 245 10.28 10.07 -20.30
C ALA A 245 11.12 8.85 -20.77
N ALA A 246 10.50 7.71 -21.04
CA ALA A 246 11.21 6.49 -21.44
C ALA A 246 11.31 6.33 -22.96
N GLU A 247 10.49 7.06 -23.73
CA GLU A 247 10.50 6.94 -25.18
C GLU A 247 11.85 7.36 -25.75
N ASN A 248 12.56 6.36 -26.29
CA ASN A 248 13.81 6.55 -27.03
C ASN A 248 15.01 7.11 -26.23
N LEU A 249 14.99 7.13 -24.89
CA LEU A 249 16.12 7.59 -24.07
C LEU A 249 17.48 7.08 -24.57
N PHE A 250 17.64 5.78 -24.70
CA PHE A 250 18.89 5.16 -25.13
C PHE A 250 19.20 5.44 -26.61
N TYR A 251 18.17 5.59 -27.44
CA TYR A 251 18.37 5.99 -28.83
C TYR A 251 18.99 7.38 -28.91
N HIS A 252 18.42 8.35 -28.20
CA HIS A 252 18.93 9.72 -28.20
C HIS A 252 20.35 9.82 -27.59
N LEU A 253 20.61 9.13 -26.51
CA LEU A 253 21.96 9.10 -25.92
C LEU A 253 22.97 8.52 -26.89
N ASN A 254 22.71 7.34 -27.46
CA ASN A 254 23.69 6.64 -28.27
C ASN A 254 23.77 7.19 -29.70
N HIS A 255 22.64 7.50 -30.32
CA HIS A 255 22.60 7.91 -31.73
C HIS A 255 22.77 9.42 -31.93
N ASP A 256 22.01 10.24 -31.18
CA ASP A 256 21.97 11.68 -31.45
C ASP A 256 23.13 12.42 -30.73
N LEU A 257 23.45 12.00 -29.52
CA LEU A 257 24.52 12.62 -28.72
C LEU A 257 25.87 11.88 -28.83
N GLY A 258 25.87 10.68 -29.42
CA GLY A 258 27.10 9.88 -29.56
C GLY A 258 27.66 9.40 -28.20
N VAL A 259 26.80 9.25 -27.19
CA VAL A 259 27.17 8.80 -25.86
C VAL A 259 27.01 7.29 -25.78
N GLU A 260 28.10 6.56 -25.63
CA GLU A 260 28.03 5.12 -25.48
C GLU A 260 27.52 4.74 -24.08
N THR A 261 26.41 3.95 -24.01
CA THR A 261 25.80 3.54 -22.77
C THR A 261 25.54 2.04 -22.76
N ASN A 262 25.69 1.41 -21.59
CA ASN A 262 25.31 0.03 -21.35
C ASN A 262 24.27 -0.04 -20.20
N ILE A 263 23.18 -0.77 -20.39
CA ILE A 263 22.19 -1.01 -19.33
C ILE A 263 22.70 -2.14 -18.45
N LEU A 264 23.00 -1.84 -17.19
CA LEU A 264 23.44 -2.83 -16.22
C LEU A 264 22.31 -3.42 -15.42
N PHE A 265 21.27 -2.60 -15.21
CA PHE A 265 20.06 -2.98 -14.53
C PHE A 265 18.89 -2.15 -15.09
N ALA A 266 17.74 -2.79 -15.28
CA ALA A 266 16.50 -2.15 -15.67
C ALA A 266 15.34 -2.77 -14.92
N ASN A 267 14.50 -1.94 -14.33
CA ASN A 267 13.23 -2.32 -13.74
C ASN A 267 12.17 -1.31 -14.15
N VAL A 268 11.07 -1.80 -14.68
CA VAL A 268 9.88 -0.99 -14.98
C VAL A 268 8.70 -1.62 -14.29
N CYS A 269 8.05 -0.87 -13.43
CA CYS A 269 6.86 -1.31 -12.70
C CYS A 269 5.76 -0.26 -12.76
N GLU A 270 4.53 -0.71 -12.61
CA GLU A 270 3.39 0.20 -12.47
C GLU A 270 3.21 0.58 -10.99
N LEU A 271 3.12 1.87 -10.72
CA LEU A 271 2.89 2.43 -9.40
C LEU A 271 1.76 3.46 -9.51
N GLN A 272 0.60 3.17 -8.93
CA GLN A 272 -0.59 4.05 -8.96
C GLN A 272 -1.14 4.32 -10.37
N GLY A 273 -0.91 3.44 -11.33
CA GLY A 273 -1.29 3.63 -12.73
C GLY A 273 -0.26 4.39 -13.56
N GLU A 274 0.86 4.79 -12.94
CA GLU A 274 1.99 5.42 -13.61
C GLU A 274 3.14 4.42 -13.79
N ALA A 275 3.81 4.45 -14.93
CA ALA A 275 5.01 3.65 -15.14
C ALA A 275 6.19 4.29 -14.39
N LEU A 276 6.78 3.55 -13.46
CA LEU A 276 8.03 3.88 -12.81
C LEU A 276 9.15 3.05 -13.42
N GLY A 277 10.09 3.70 -14.11
CA GLY A 277 11.30 3.07 -14.60
C GLY A 277 12.52 3.44 -13.75
N LEU A 278 13.34 2.44 -13.44
CA LEU A 278 14.61 2.58 -12.78
C LEU A 278 15.68 1.88 -13.60
N PHE A 279 16.63 2.64 -14.09
CA PHE A 279 17.80 2.11 -14.79
C PHE A 279 19.07 2.40 -14.00
N ILE A 280 20.01 1.46 -14.04
CA ILE A 280 21.41 1.71 -13.71
C ILE A 280 22.18 1.49 -15.00
N ILE A 281 22.82 2.53 -15.46
CA ILE A 281 23.54 2.54 -16.72
C ILE A 281 25.02 2.85 -16.49
N GLU A 282 25.85 2.19 -17.25
CA GLU A 282 27.22 2.59 -17.46
C GLU A 282 27.25 3.60 -18.60
N VAL A 283 27.88 4.73 -18.38
CA VAL A 283 28.13 5.76 -19.39
C VAL A 283 29.63 5.85 -19.60
N ILE A 284 30.09 5.54 -20.81
CA ILE A 284 31.49 5.65 -21.18
C ILE A 284 31.86 7.14 -21.30
N ASN A 285 32.89 7.55 -20.57
CA ASN A 285 33.30 8.94 -20.50
C ASN A 285 34.36 9.26 -21.56
N GLU A 286 34.13 8.83 -22.79
CA GLU A 286 34.85 9.28 -23.96
C GLU A 286 34.10 10.45 -24.61
N HIS A 287 34.84 11.45 -25.14
CA HIS A 287 34.26 12.62 -25.82
C HIS A 287 33.20 13.38 -25.01
N ASP A 288 33.42 13.53 -23.70
CA ASP A 288 32.51 14.16 -22.75
C ASP A 288 31.15 13.44 -22.62
N GLY A 289 31.12 12.10 -22.73
CA GLY A 289 29.92 11.29 -22.69
C GLY A 289 29.10 11.48 -21.42
N VAL A 290 29.74 11.48 -20.23
CA VAL A 290 29.05 11.67 -18.94
C VAL A 290 28.42 13.06 -18.80
N PRO A 291 29.12 14.18 -19.06
CA PRO A 291 28.51 15.50 -19.07
C PRO A 291 27.32 15.65 -20.02
N LYS A 292 27.42 15.07 -21.23
CA LYS A 292 26.33 15.10 -22.23
C LYS A 292 25.10 14.32 -21.73
N ALA A 293 25.31 13.14 -21.16
CA ALA A 293 24.22 12.34 -20.60
C ALA A 293 23.50 13.06 -19.46
N LYS A 294 24.25 13.66 -18.53
CA LYS A 294 23.69 14.43 -17.41
C LYS A 294 22.90 15.65 -17.90
N ALA A 295 23.43 16.40 -18.85
CA ALA A 295 22.76 17.56 -19.44
C ALA A 295 21.43 17.14 -20.11
N TYR A 296 21.42 16.00 -20.83
CA TYR A 296 20.22 15.46 -21.44
C TYR A 296 19.18 15.08 -20.37
N PHE A 297 19.58 14.44 -19.26
CA PHE A 297 18.64 14.09 -18.19
C PHE A 297 18.03 15.32 -17.55
N ASP A 298 18.84 16.36 -17.28
CA ASP A 298 18.36 17.62 -16.70
C ASP A 298 17.36 18.33 -17.63
N GLU A 299 17.66 18.37 -18.96
CA GLU A 299 16.78 18.98 -19.95
C GLU A 299 15.43 18.29 -20.07
N HIS A 300 15.39 16.96 -19.92
CA HIS A 300 14.18 16.16 -20.01
C HIS A 300 13.52 15.86 -18.66
N GLY A 301 13.98 16.51 -17.58
CA GLY A 301 13.40 16.36 -16.23
C GLY A 301 13.58 14.96 -15.63
N LEU A 302 14.54 14.18 -16.11
CA LEU A 302 14.85 12.85 -15.59
C LEU A 302 15.64 12.97 -14.29
N SER A 303 15.21 12.28 -13.26
CA SER A 303 15.95 12.23 -11.99
C SER A 303 17.10 11.25 -12.11
N TRP A 304 18.33 11.71 -11.81
CA TRP A 304 19.52 10.87 -11.85
C TRP A 304 20.41 11.04 -10.62
N LYS A 305 21.18 10.02 -10.29
CA LYS A 305 22.20 10.03 -9.23
C LYS A 305 23.40 9.19 -9.66
N GLU A 306 24.59 9.60 -9.23
CA GLU A 306 25.80 8.79 -9.38
C GLU A 306 25.71 7.58 -8.44
N VAL A 307 26.23 6.45 -8.90
CA VAL A 307 26.29 5.20 -8.13
C VAL A 307 27.72 4.72 -8.11
N ASP A 308 28.19 4.36 -6.93
CA ASP A 308 29.51 3.71 -6.80
C ASP A 308 29.43 2.26 -7.28
N ALA A 309 30.49 1.75 -7.90
CA ALA A 309 30.62 0.42 -8.46
C ALA A 309 30.83 -0.66 -7.38
#